data_cd2d7f4472a828429fd35f3c144fc322
#
_entry.id   cd2d7f4472a828429fd35f3c144fc322
#
_cell.length_a   1.000
_cell.length_b   1.000
_cell.length_c   1.000
_cell.angle_alpha   90.00
_cell.angle_beta   90.00
_cell.angle_gamma   90.00
#
_symmetry.space_group_name_H-M   'P 1'
#
loop_
_entity.id
_entity.type
_entity.pdbx_description
1 polymer ?
#
loop_
_entity_poly.entity_id
_entity_poly.type
_entity_poly.pdbx_seq_one_letter_code
_entity_poly.pdbx_strand_id
1 'polypeptide(L)'
;FDENARFLEGTYVVGVLAKAFLDKNPAEAIVYDPRNILNTESVIAAAGGKATISKSGHSFIKQVMRENNAVYGGEMSAHHYFRDFNYCDSGMIPWLLVIELLSKSGKTEAPKKLSQLVDEMIAAFPISGEINFKLDGITAPAVLAKLEESYPQFDNQTATLDKLDGLSVNFP
;
A
#
# COMPACT_ATOMS: atom_id res chain seq x y z
N PHE A 1 12.00 5.91 -8.27
CA PHE A 1 12.00 7.22 -8.92
C PHE A 1 11.41 7.07 -10.32
N ASP A 2 10.62 8.05 -10.76
CA ASP A 2 10.12 8.11 -12.13
C ASP A 2 11.14 8.74 -13.10
N GLU A 3 10.77 8.91 -14.38
CA GLU A 3 11.62 9.51 -15.42
C GLU A 3 11.94 11.00 -15.20
N ASN A 4 11.26 11.65 -14.26
CA ASN A 4 11.51 13.04 -13.86
C ASN A 4 12.36 13.13 -12.59
N ALA A 5 12.90 12.01 -12.11
CA ALA A 5 13.61 11.86 -10.83
C ALA A 5 12.72 12.17 -9.59
N ARG A 6 11.39 12.10 -9.73
CA ARG A 6 10.47 12.21 -8.60
C ARG A 6 10.48 10.90 -7.82
N PHE A 7 10.64 10.96 -6.50
CA PHE A 7 10.47 9.81 -5.61
C PHE A 7 9.01 9.36 -5.63
N LEU A 8 8.79 8.06 -5.71
CA LEU A 8 7.47 7.46 -5.66
C LEU A 8 7.30 6.76 -4.32
N GLU A 9 6.34 7.21 -3.55
CA GLU A 9 6.00 6.60 -2.27
C GLU A 9 5.54 5.15 -2.43
N GLY A 10 5.90 4.31 -1.46
CA GLY A 10 5.63 2.87 -1.50
C GLY A 10 4.17 2.54 -1.70
N THR A 11 3.26 3.32 -1.14
CA THR A 11 1.81 3.10 -1.29
C THR A 11 1.35 3.10 -2.75
N TYR A 12 1.90 3.99 -3.59
CA TYR A 12 1.54 4.03 -5.02
C TYR A 12 2.17 2.89 -5.79
N VAL A 13 3.40 2.50 -5.43
CA VAL A 13 4.08 1.32 -6.02
C VAL A 13 3.30 0.05 -5.68
N VAL A 14 2.85 -0.11 -4.44
CA VAL A 14 1.98 -1.23 -4.04
C VAL A 14 0.70 -1.26 -4.88
N GLY A 15 0.04 -0.12 -5.07
CA GLY A 15 -1.14 -0.01 -5.92
C GLY A 15 -0.89 -0.40 -7.38
N VAL A 16 0.20 0.06 -7.98
CA VAL A 16 0.60 -0.29 -9.37
C VAL A 16 0.82 -1.81 -9.50
N LEU A 17 1.53 -2.42 -8.56
CA LEU A 17 1.81 -3.86 -8.57
C LEU A 17 0.55 -4.68 -8.30
N ALA A 18 -0.29 -4.28 -7.33
CA ALA A 18 -1.57 -4.92 -7.07
C ALA A 18 -2.43 -4.96 -8.34
N LYS A 19 -2.54 -3.82 -9.02
CA LYS A 19 -3.25 -3.75 -10.31
C LYS A 19 -2.65 -4.70 -11.35
N ALA A 20 -1.32 -4.76 -11.47
CA ALA A 20 -0.65 -5.62 -12.43
C ALA A 20 -0.95 -7.11 -12.23
N PHE A 21 -1.09 -7.56 -10.98
CA PHE A 21 -1.49 -8.92 -10.65
C PHE A 21 -2.97 -9.17 -10.95
N LEU A 22 -3.85 -8.24 -10.57
CA LEU A 22 -5.30 -8.38 -10.74
C LEU A 22 -5.73 -8.25 -12.20
N ASP A 23 -5.03 -7.48 -13.03
CA ASP A 23 -5.25 -7.43 -14.47
C ASP A 23 -4.98 -8.79 -15.14
N LYS A 24 -4.08 -9.61 -14.58
CA LYS A 24 -3.79 -10.96 -15.06
C LYS A 24 -4.79 -11.99 -14.52
N ASN A 25 -5.16 -11.86 -13.25
CA ASN A 25 -6.01 -12.79 -12.52
C ASN A 25 -6.99 -12.02 -11.61
N PRO A 26 -8.15 -11.61 -12.10
CA PRO A 26 -9.19 -11.00 -11.29
C PRO A 26 -9.62 -11.92 -10.13
N ALA A 27 -10.11 -11.35 -9.03
CA ALA A 27 -10.52 -12.05 -7.81
C ALA A 27 -9.40 -12.65 -6.94
N GLU A 28 -8.14 -12.47 -7.29
CA GLU A 28 -7.01 -12.83 -6.42
C GLU A 28 -6.96 -11.96 -5.15
N ALA A 29 -6.36 -12.50 -4.09
CA ALA A 29 -6.15 -11.78 -2.85
C ALA A 29 -4.84 -10.99 -2.89
N ILE A 30 -4.89 -9.77 -2.37
CA ILE A 30 -3.75 -8.87 -2.17
C ILE A 30 -3.66 -8.53 -0.69
N VAL A 31 -2.45 -8.67 -0.12
CA VAL A 31 -2.16 -8.30 1.27
C VAL A 31 -1.38 -6.99 1.30
N TYR A 32 -1.70 -6.11 2.24
CA TYR A 32 -1.03 -4.82 2.40
C TYR A 32 -0.97 -4.42 3.87
N ASP A 33 -0.05 -3.50 4.22
CA ASP A 33 0.09 -2.98 5.57
C ASP A 33 -0.84 -1.76 5.82
N PRO A 34 -1.09 -1.37 7.09
CA PRO A 34 -2.04 -0.31 7.44
C PRO A 34 -1.68 1.09 6.93
N ARG A 35 -0.48 1.29 6.39
CA ARG A 35 -0.03 2.56 5.82
C ARG A 35 -0.40 2.72 4.35
N ASN A 36 -0.97 1.68 3.74
CA ASN A 36 -1.29 1.60 2.31
C ASN A 36 -2.80 1.56 2.01
N ILE A 37 -3.67 1.93 2.93
CA ILE A 37 -5.10 1.59 2.88
C ILE A 37 -5.78 2.20 1.66
N LEU A 38 -5.96 3.52 1.61
CA LEU A 38 -6.91 4.18 0.71
C LEU A 38 -6.64 3.89 -0.78
N ASN A 39 -5.43 4.17 -1.24
CA ASN A 39 -5.05 3.93 -2.63
C ASN A 39 -5.14 2.44 -2.99
N THR A 40 -4.59 1.58 -2.13
CA THR A 40 -4.49 0.14 -2.41
C THR A 40 -5.86 -0.52 -2.43
N GLU A 41 -6.74 -0.22 -1.48
CA GLU A 41 -8.12 -0.73 -1.45
C GLU A 41 -8.92 -0.30 -2.67
N SER A 42 -8.82 0.99 -3.04
CA SER A 42 -9.48 1.50 -4.23
C SER A 42 -9.05 0.77 -5.50
N VAL A 43 -7.75 0.56 -5.68
CA VAL A 43 -7.19 -0.19 -6.81
C VAL A 43 -7.66 -1.64 -6.81
N ILE A 44 -7.62 -2.31 -5.66
CA ILE A 44 -8.06 -3.71 -5.53
C ILE A 44 -9.55 -3.85 -5.83
N ALA A 45 -10.38 -2.96 -5.28
CA ALA A 45 -11.82 -2.97 -5.50
C ALA A 45 -12.17 -2.75 -6.97
N ALA A 46 -11.54 -1.76 -7.61
CA ALA A 46 -11.74 -1.46 -9.03
C ALA A 46 -11.35 -2.64 -9.95
N ALA A 47 -10.37 -3.43 -9.55
CA ALA A 47 -9.91 -4.61 -10.31
C ALA A 47 -10.63 -5.92 -9.92
N GLY A 48 -11.60 -5.88 -8.99
CA GLY A 48 -12.37 -7.05 -8.55
C GLY A 48 -11.59 -8.02 -7.67
N GLY A 49 -10.50 -7.58 -7.04
CA GLY A 49 -9.67 -8.37 -6.14
C GLY A 49 -10.21 -8.44 -4.72
N LYS A 50 -9.53 -9.18 -3.86
CA LYS A 50 -9.80 -9.29 -2.43
C LYS A 50 -8.72 -8.56 -1.64
N ALA A 51 -9.10 -7.52 -0.91
CA ALA A 51 -8.23 -6.75 -0.05
C ALA A 51 -8.09 -7.42 1.33
N THR A 52 -6.87 -7.60 1.82
CA THR A 52 -6.60 -8.13 3.15
C THR A 52 -5.50 -7.33 3.81
N ILE A 53 -5.85 -6.67 4.91
CA ILE A 53 -4.88 -5.91 5.71
C ILE A 53 -4.10 -6.82 6.64
N SER A 54 -2.81 -6.54 6.82
CA SER A 54 -1.93 -7.25 7.74
C SER A 54 -1.13 -6.26 8.57
N LYS A 55 -0.76 -6.67 9.77
CA LYS A 55 0.28 -5.98 10.52
C LYS A 55 1.57 -5.90 9.72
N SER A 56 2.31 -4.78 9.83
CA SER A 56 3.60 -4.59 9.15
C SER A 56 4.63 -5.61 9.63
N GLY A 57 5.48 -6.03 8.72
CA GLY A 57 6.62 -6.92 8.96
C GLY A 57 6.50 -8.29 8.30
N HIS A 58 7.65 -8.79 7.88
CA HIS A 58 7.82 -10.00 7.06
C HIS A 58 7.03 -11.22 7.53
N SER A 59 7.07 -11.52 8.84
CA SER A 59 6.40 -12.72 9.39
C SER A 59 4.89 -12.59 9.28
N PHE A 60 4.34 -11.44 9.59
CA PHE A 60 2.90 -11.19 9.58
C PHE A 60 2.36 -11.19 8.15
N ILE A 61 2.97 -10.40 7.25
CA ILE A 61 2.57 -10.35 5.84
C ILE A 61 2.60 -11.76 5.21
N LYS A 62 3.71 -12.51 5.39
CA LYS A 62 3.85 -13.86 4.83
C LYS A 62 2.84 -14.85 5.41
N GLN A 63 2.50 -14.72 6.69
CA GLN A 63 1.48 -15.54 7.33
C GLN A 63 0.11 -15.26 6.72
N VAL A 64 -0.32 -13.99 6.69
CA VAL A 64 -1.62 -13.58 6.14
C VAL A 64 -1.73 -13.92 4.65
N MET A 65 -0.64 -13.78 3.89
CA MET A 65 -0.62 -14.20 2.49
C MET A 65 -0.88 -15.71 2.31
N ARG A 66 -0.25 -16.56 3.16
CA ARG A 66 -0.48 -18.01 3.11
C ARG A 66 -1.91 -18.38 3.49
N GLU A 67 -2.44 -17.78 4.55
CA GLU A 67 -3.80 -18.02 5.05
C GLU A 67 -4.87 -17.66 3.99
N ASN A 68 -4.61 -16.61 3.18
CA ASN A 68 -5.52 -16.13 2.15
C ASN A 68 -5.14 -16.57 0.74
N ASN A 69 -4.09 -17.38 0.58
CA ASN A 69 -3.51 -17.74 -0.72
C ASN A 69 -3.27 -16.50 -1.62
N ALA A 70 -2.84 -15.38 -1.02
CA ALA A 70 -2.69 -14.12 -1.71
C ALA A 70 -1.57 -14.17 -2.75
N VAL A 71 -1.83 -13.63 -3.94
CA VAL A 71 -0.85 -13.63 -5.04
C VAL A 71 0.29 -12.66 -4.80
N TYR A 72 0.01 -11.55 -4.13
CA TYR A 72 0.95 -10.47 -3.87
C TYR A 72 0.71 -9.86 -2.48
N GLY A 73 1.79 -9.45 -1.85
CA GLY A 73 1.78 -8.64 -0.63
C GLY A 73 2.72 -7.45 -0.76
N GLY A 74 2.32 -6.28 -0.25
CA GLY A 74 3.14 -5.08 -0.32
C GLY A 74 3.12 -4.25 0.95
N GLU A 75 4.28 -3.72 1.33
CA GLU A 75 4.44 -2.77 2.43
C GLU A 75 4.85 -1.39 1.92
N MET A 76 4.45 -0.34 2.62
CA MET A 76 4.87 1.03 2.31
C MET A 76 6.40 1.19 2.34
N SER A 77 7.09 0.37 3.13
CA SER A 77 8.55 0.32 3.21
C SER A 77 9.23 -0.31 1.99
N ALA A 78 8.49 -0.58 0.91
CA ALA A 78 8.97 -1.18 -0.33
C ALA A 78 9.43 -2.65 -0.21
N HIS A 79 8.91 -3.39 0.76
CA HIS A 79 8.97 -4.84 0.74
C HIS A 79 7.80 -5.39 -0.07
N HIS A 80 8.09 -6.29 -1.02
CA HIS A 80 7.12 -6.86 -1.93
C HIS A 80 7.24 -8.38 -1.94
N TYR A 81 6.15 -9.07 -1.61
CA TYR A 81 6.09 -10.52 -1.41
C TYR A 81 5.24 -11.17 -2.50
N PHE A 82 5.63 -12.36 -2.93
CA PHE A 82 5.02 -13.03 -4.07
C PHE A 82 4.74 -14.50 -3.76
N ARG A 83 3.49 -14.94 -3.99
CA ARG A 83 3.09 -16.35 -3.81
C ARG A 83 3.98 -17.29 -4.63
N ASP A 84 4.19 -16.95 -5.89
CA ASP A 84 4.97 -17.78 -6.81
C ASP A 84 6.48 -17.75 -6.52
N PHE A 85 6.91 -16.87 -5.63
CA PHE A 85 8.24 -16.86 -5.05
C PHE A 85 8.22 -17.36 -3.59
N ASN A 86 7.36 -18.32 -3.31
CA ASN A 86 7.21 -18.97 -2.00
C ASN A 86 6.90 -17.97 -0.86
N TYR A 87 6.13 -16.92 -1.18
CA TYR A 87 5.81 -15.79 -0.28
C TYR A 87 7.05 -15.05 0.25
N CYS A 88 8.18 -15.17 -0.44
CA CYS A 88 9.37 -14.40 -0.13
C CYS A 88 9.31 -13.02 -0.77
N ASP A 89 9.98 -12.06 -0.14
CA ASP A 89 10.17 -10.73 -0.70
C ASP A 89 11.32 -10.71 -1.72
N SER A 90 11.18 -9.80 -2.68
CA SER A 90 12.18 -9.57 -3.71
C SER A 90 12.11 -8.12 -4.20
N GLY A 91 13.27 -7.47 -4.32
CA GLY A 91 13.39 -6.18 -4.99
C GLY A 91 13.48 -6.28 -6.51
N MET A 92 13.85 -7.46 -7.05
CA MET A 92 14.01 -7.65 -8.48
C MET A 92 12.69 -7.91 -9.21
N ILE A 93 11.77 -8.63 -8.58
CA ILE A 93 10.47 -8.94 -9.19
C ILE A 93 9.65 -7.67 -9.44
N PRO A 94 9.51 -6.71 -8.48
CA PRO A 94 8.82 -5.44 -8.72
C PRO A 94 9.39 -4.68 -9.89
N TRP A 95 10.71 -4.59 -9.99
CA TRP A 95 11.39 -3.92 -11.10
C TRP A 95 11.04 -4.54 -12.46
N LEU A 96 11.07 -5.86 -12.55
CA LEU A 96 10.70 -6.57 -13.80
C LEU A 96 9.23 -6.37 -14.15
N LEU A 97 8.32 -6.38 -13.16
CA LEU A 97 6.90 -6.13 -13.38
C LEU A 97 6.63 -4.70 -13.87
N VAL A 98 7.31 -3.71 -13.32
CA VAL A 98 7.19 -2.31 -13.79
C VAL A 98 7.69 -2.19 -15.24
N ILE A 99 8.82 -2.81 -15.58
CA ILE A 99 9.31 -2.85 -16.96
C ILE A 99 8.31 -3.54 -17.89
N GLU A 100 7.71 -4.66 -17.45
CA GLU A 100 6.66 -5.34 -18.22
C GLU A 100 5.47 -4.42 -18.51
N LEU A 101 4.99 -3.68 -17.48
CA LEU A 101 3.88 -2.73 -17.63
C LEU A 101 4.21 -1.62 -18.63
N LEU A 102 5.38 -1.01 -18.50
CA LEU A 102 5.82 0.05 -19.41
C LEU A 102 6.00 -0.47 -20.83
N SER A 103 6.58 -1.67 -20.99
CA SER A 103 6.79 -2.30 -22.31
C SER A 103 5.46 -2.66 -22.99
N LYS A 104 4.46 -3.10 -22.23
CA LYS A 104 3.11 -3.36 -22.77
C LYS A 104 2.44 -2.07 -23.22
N SER A 105 2.55 -1.02 -22.42
CA SER A 105 2.03 0.30 -22.81
C SER A 105 2.73 0.87 -24.04
N GLY A 106 4.02 0.61 -24.22
CA GLY A 106 4.81 1.02 -25.36
C GLY A 106 4.38 0.41 -26.71
N LYS A 107 3.53 -0.63 -26.68
CA LYS A 107 2.93 -1.23 -27.87
C LYS A 107 1.59 -0.58 -28.29
N THR A 108 1.14 0.40 -27.54
CA THR A 108 -0.08 1.16 -27.83
C THR A 108 0.25 2.46 -28.56
N GLU A 109 -0.76 3.13 -29.10
CA GLU A 109 -0.58 4.45 -29.75
C GLU A 109 -0.13 5.55 -28.77
N ALA A 110 -0.34 5.34 -27.46
CA ALA A 110 0.04 6.26 -26.39
C ALA A 110 0.81 5.51 -25.28
N PRO A 111 2.13 5.27 -25.47
CA PRO A 111 2.93 4.61 -24.45
C PRO A 111 2.99 5.45 -23.17
N LYS A 112 2.72 4.79 -22.04
CA LYS A 112 2.74 5.45 -20.72
C LYS A 112 4.15 5.49 -20.15
N LYS A 113 4.46 6.59 -19.47
CA LYS A 113 5.63 6.73 -18.60
C LYS A 113 5.29 6.24 -17.17
N LEU A 114 6.32 6.02 -16.36
CA LEU A 114 6.10 5.58 -14.98
C LEU A 114 5.34 6.63 -14.15
N SER A 115 5.65 7.92 -14.34
CA SER A 115 4.89 9.01 -13.70
C SER A 115 3.38 8.88 -13.95
N GLN A 116 2.99 8.61 -15.19
CA GLN A 116 1.59 8.51 -15.59
C GLN A 116 0.86 7.29 -15.01
N LEU A 117 1.59 6.25 -14.60
CA LEU A 117 0.99 5.10 -13.91
C LEU A 117 0.56 5.44 -12.47
N VAL A 118 1.16 6.45 -11.87
CA VAL A 118 0.92 6.82 -10.47
C VAL A 118 0.23 8.16 -10.29
N ASP A 119 0.24 9.06 -11.30
CA ASP A 119 -0.30 10.42 -11.18
C ASP A 119 -1.78 10.44 -10.83
N GLU A 120 -2.58 9.54 -11.41
CA GLU A 120 -4.00 9.42 -11.07
C GLU A 120 -4.21 8.96 -9.63
N MET A 121 -3.37 8.04 -9.13
CA MET A 121 -3.40 7.58 -7.75
C MET A 121 -3.01 8.68 -6.78
N ILE A 122 -1.94 9.44 -7.10
CA ILE A 122 -1.48 10.58 -6.28
C ILE A 122 -2.56 11.66 -6.20
N ALA A 123 -3.22 11.96 -7.30
CA ALA A 123 -4.28 12.97 -7.34
C ALA A 123 -5.53 12.54 -6.55
N ALA A 124 -5.90 11.25 -6.62
CA ALA A 124 -7.07 10.72 -5.94
C ALA A 124 -6.82 10.50 -4.43
N PHE A 125 -5.61 10.09 -4.05
CA PHE A 125 -5.25 9.73 -2.68
C PHE A 125 -3.92 10.39 -2.28
N PRO A 126 -3.88 11.73 -2.10
CA PRO A 126 -2.67 12.40 -1.66
C PRO A 126 -2.31 11.98 -0.24
N ILE A 127 -1.02 11.82 0.03
CA ILE A 127 -0.50 11.45 1.35
C ILE A 127 0.47 12.50 1.87
N SER A 128 0.57 12.61 3.20
CA SER A 128 1.56 13.48 3.86
C SER A 128 2.97 12.90 3.80
N GLY A 129 3.10 11.62 3.46
CA GLY A 129 4.31 10.87 3.70
C GLY A 129 4.49 10.51 5.18
N GLU A 130 5.61 9.86 5.49
CA GLU A 130 5.99 9.49 6.85
C GLU A 130 6.64 10.68 7.56
N ILE A 131 6.10 11.05 8.74
CA ILE A 131 6.61 12.14 9.57
C ILE A 131 7.08 11.55 10.90
N ASN A 132 8.38 11.60 11.17
CA ASN A 132 8.99 11.04 12.36
C ASN A 132 9.18 12.12 13.43
N PHE A 133 8.78 11.82 14.67
CA PHE A 133 8.93 12.69 15.82
C PHE A 133 9.86 12.05 16.86
N LYS A 134 10.83 12.82 17.35
CA LYS A 134 11.58 12.44 18.54
C LYS A 134 10.76 12.79 19.78
N LEU A 135 10.46 11.77 20.58
CA LEU A 135 9.75 11.97 21.85
C LEU A 135 10.74 12.36 22.95
N ASP A 136 10.41 13.41 23.70
CA ASP A 136 11.18 13.86 24.87
C ASP A 136 10.24 13.98 26.07
N GLY A 137 10.60 13.33 27.18
CA GLY A 137 9.84 13.35 28.43
C GLY A 137 8.47 12.65 28.39
N ILE A 138 8.11 12.00 27.27
CA ILE A 138 6.86 11.26 27.09
C ILE A 138 7.10 9.93 26.38
N THR A 139 6.36 8.89 26.73
CA THR A 139 6.46 7.58 26.07
C THR A 139 5.51 7.46 24.89
N ALA A 140 5.86 6.61 23.90
CA ALA A 140 4.98 6.37 22.75
C ALA A 140 3.56 5.89 23.14
N PRO A 141 3.38 4.94 24.10
CA PRO A 141 2.05 4.58 24.56
C PRO A 141 1.24 5.74 25.13
N ALA A 142 1.89 6.67 25.84
CA ALA A 142 1.21 7.85 26.39
C ALA A 142 0.79 8.84 25.31
N VAL A 143 1.57 8.96 24.22
CA VAL A 143 1.19 9.76 23.05
C VAL A 143 -0.01 9.13 22.33
N LEU A 144 0.03 7.81 22.09
CA LEU A 144 -1.07 7.09 21.43
C LEU A 144 -2.37 7.20 22.23
N ALA A 145 -2.30 7.07 23.56
CA ALA A 145 -3.48 7.24 24.43
C ALA A 145 -4.08 8.65 24.31
N LYS A 146 -3.23 9.69 24.25
CA LYS A 146 -3.71 11.07 24.04
C LYS A 146 -4.34 11.26 22.68
N LEU A 147 -3.79 10.67 21.62
CA LEU A 147 -4.37 10.75 20.28
C LEU A 147 -5.74 10.05 20.24
N GLU A 148 -5.83 8.87 20.82
CA GLU A 148 -7.09 8.12 20.93
C GLU A 148 -8.17 8.89 21.70
N GLU A 149 -7.79 9.61 22.73
CA GLU A 149 -8.69 10.46 23.53
C GLU A 149 -9.08 11.76 22.80
N SER A 150 -8.15 12.34 22.05
CA SER A 150 -8.32 13.65 21.42
C SER A 150 -9.06 13.63 20.09
N TYR A 151 -8.99 12.51 19.35
CA TYR A 151 -9.49 12.42 17.98
C TYR A 151 -10.62 11.37 17.75
N PRO A 152 -11.51 11.08 18.72
CA PRO A 152 -12.68 10.27 18.42
C PRO A 152 -13.66 11.00 17.51
N GLN A 153 -13.58 12.33 17.49
CA GLN A 153 -14.36 13.22 16.61
C GLN A 153 -13.47 14.37 16.11
N PHE A 154 -13.55 14.65 14.83
CA PHE A 154 -12.89 15.79 14.22
C PHE A 154 -13.78 16.36 13.12
N ASP A 155 -13.96 17.69 13.09
CA ASP A 155 -14.77 18.42 12.09
C ASP A 155 -16.16 17.80 11.85
N ASN A 156 -16.88 17.48 12.93
CA ASN A 156 -18.21 16.82 12.96
C ASN A 156 -18.23 15.39 12.37
N GLN A 157 -17.08 14.77 12.16
CA GLN A 157 -16.97 13.39 11.74
C GLN A 157 -16.54 12.50 12.92
N THR A 158 -17.09 11.29 12.98
CA THR A 158 -16.71 10.30 13.98
C THR A 158 -15.68 9.35 13.39
N ALA A 159 -14.54 9.21 14.07
CA ALA A 159 -13.46 8.33 13.65
C ALA A 159 -13.77 6.87 13.94
N THR A 160 -13.32 5.99 13.06
CA THR A 160 -13.13 4.56 13.36
C THR A 160 -11.69 4.35 13.79
N LEU A 161 -11.51 3.75 14.98
CA LEU A 161 -10.18 3.45 15.52
C LEU A 161 -9.81 2.01 15.25
N ASP A 162 -8.58 1.79 14.79
CA ASP A 162 -8.01 0.46 14.62
C ASP A 162 -6.65 0.38 15.32
N LYS A 163 -6.37 -0.77 15.93
CA LYS A 163 -5.15 -1.05 16.71
C LYS A 163 -4.37 -2.25 16.16
N LEU A 164 -4.56 -2.56 14.90
CA LEU A 164 -3.87 -3.69 14.27
C LEU A 164 -2.35 -3.51 14.32
N ASP A 165 -1.87 -2.30 14.04
CA ASP A 165 -0.44 -1.97 14.02
C ASP A 165 -0.20 -0.53 14.50
N GLY A 166 -0.22 -0.33 15.82
CA GLY A 166 -0.24 0.99 16.43
C GLY A 166 -1.66 1.53 16.56
N LEU A 167 -1.88 2.80 16.23
CA LEU A 167 -3.20 3.45 16.26
C LEU A 167 -3.49 4.05 14.89
N SER A 168 -4.53 3.58 14.26
CA SER A 168 -5.13 4.22 13.07
C SER A 168 -6.40 4.96 13.46
N VAL A 169 -6.53 6.19 13.00
CA VAL A 169 -7.69 7.05 13.22
C VAL A 169 -8.26 7.38 11.83
N ASN A 170 -9.36 6.73 11.48
CA ASN A 170 -9.93 6.82 10.13
C ASN A 170 -11.24 7.60 10.17
N PHE A 171 -11.33 8.67 9.40
CA PHE A 171 -12.53 9.45 9.19
C PHE A 171 -13.23 9.03 7.88
N PRO A 172 -14.57 9.16 7.80
CA PRO A 172 -15.34 8.83 6.59
C PRO A 172 -14.92 9.60 5.35
#